data_e5b5cbdac634c535c42544cdf68b0021
#
_entry.id   e5b5cbdac634c535c42544cdf68b0021
#
_cell.length_a   1.000
_cell.length_b   1.000
_cell.length_c   1.000
_cell.angle_alpha   90.00
_cell.angle_beta   90.00
_cell.angle_gamma   90.00
#
_symmetry.space_group_name_H-M   'P 1'
#
loop_
_entity.id
_entity.type
_entity.pdbx_description
1 polymer ?
#
loop_
_entity_poly.entity_id
_entity_poly.type
_entity_poly.pdbx_seq_one_letter_code
_entity_poly.pdbx_strand_id
1 'polypeptide(L)'
;RRAQINYYRNEKKENLTIMVGNLNDMDLGQQYDYVVVNGVLEYAMSFTEGDTPYETFLRKMGSYLKDTGKLLIAIENKLGMKYFAGAPEDHTDIPFFGINGYPGNHSVRTFSKTELQELVKESGFPFQKFYYPYPDYKFPTEIFTDASLTTNHYGKNYPIYTDKTVDLFSETAGIEAMKKEQIADRFVNSFLLVAGKQELKEKEELLYVKLNQGRRKEFRTLTQLVRRDDSVWAEKKPLCPEAESFVAGLEKTGAQKPGKGFRNLPCRYENGGIVYQVLSGKTLEDRICDLVEKEQTGEILRTLKHVYEQVFAQRKREPEYQTEAFREVFGEHPGKDYYECVSPANIDLICANIFESGEDYEIIDYEWTFDFPIPAAFIMWRMIHELYCRIPKLGALYTQDDMNHEFGIESSDCEIFLAWTMHFTYEYAGSDSLDIYRKDRIPVDLSETVRTYREKKQFRSKLYYDTGAGLSEENSIETTVELNRGRFQVTFDLHNVENIRGIRWNLLSDTFCEVKVEVLD
;
A
#
# COMPACT_ATOMS: atom_id res chain seq x y z
N ARG A 1 23.81 11.83 -14.82
CA ARG A 1 23.95 13.02 -15.69
C ARG A 1 22.70 13.89 -15.72
N ARG A 2 21.47 13.35 -15.92
CA ARG A 2 20.23 14.17 -15.89
C ARG A 2 20.00 14.82 -14.53
N ALA A 3 20.12 14.09 -13.43
CA ALA A 3 19.97 14.62 -12.08
C ALA A 3 20.97 15.76 -11.82
N GLN A 4 22.24 15.58 -12.21
CA GLN A 4 23.25 16.61 -12.06
C GLN A 4 22.94 17.88 -12.88
N ILE A 5 22.50 17.72 -14.13
CA ILE A 5 22.11 18.83 -14.98
C ILE A 5 20.92 19.59 -14.38
N ASN A 6 19.89 18.86 -13.91
CA ASN A 6 18.71 19.47 -13.30
C ASN A 6 19.05 20.19 -12.01
N TYR A 7 19.90 19.61 -11.17
CA TYR A 7 20.38 20.23 -9.94
C TYR A 7 21.09 21.58 -10.22
N TYR A 8 22.06 21.58 -11.14
CA TYR A 8 22.81 22.81 -11.46
C TYR A 8 21.96 23.87 -12.19
N ARG A 9 20.89 23.47 -12.88
CA ARG A 9 20.00 24.40 -13.56
C ARG A 9 18.95 25.02 -12.64
N ASN A 10 18.44 24.25 -11.67
CA ASN A 10 17.25 24.63 -10.92
C ASN A 10 17.55 25.03 -9.47
N GLU A 11 18.42 24.34 -8.77
CA GLU A 11 18.72 24.62 -7.37
C GLU A 11 20.14 24.20 -6.99
N LYS A 12 20.96 25.12 -6.53
CA LYS A 12 22.24 24.84 -5.88
C LYS A 12 22.02 24.75 -4.37
N LYS A 13 22.14 23.57 -3.79
CA LYS A 13 22.10 23.37 -2.32
C LYS A 13 23.53 23.13 -1.82
N GLU A 14 23.97 23.93 -0.84
CA GLU A 14 25.34 23.87 -0.32
C GLU A 14 25.68 22.51 0.35
N ASN A 15 24.65 21.83 0.88
CA ASN A 15 24.76 20.54 1.55
C ASN A 15 24.52 19.32 0.63
N LEU A 16 24.48 19.52 -0.71
CA LEU A 16 24.27 18.44 -1.66
C LEU A 16 25.34 18.43 -2.74
N THR A 17 26.04 17.29 -2.86
CA THR A 17 27.00 17.02 -3.95
C THR A 17 26.48 15.88 -4.82
N ILE A 18 26.39 16.12 -6.14
CA ILE A 18 26.00 15.09 -7.11
C ILE A 18 27.20 14.72 -7.96
N MET A 19 27.58 13.44 -7.89
CA MET A 19 28.66 12.85 -8.71
C MET A 19 28.06 11.92 -9.77
N VAL A 20 28.74 11.80 -10.90
CA VAL A 20 28.37 10.92 -12.00
C VAL A 20 29.55 10.04 -12.34
N GLY A 21 29.38 8.74 -12.28
CA GLY A 21 30.41 7.74 -12.60
C GLY A 21 29.97 6.32 -12.21
N ASN A 22 30.80 5.35 -12.46
CA ASN A 22 30.63 4.03 -11.88
C ASN A 22 31.07 4.10 -10.41
N LEU A 23 30.17 3.69 -9.51
CA LEU A 23 30.41 3.75 -8.07
C LEU A 23 31.62 2.90 -7.62
N ASN A 24 31.90 1.82 -8.34
CA ASN A 24 33.06 0.97 -8.05
C ASN A 24 34.40 1.69 -8.28
N ASP A 25 34.45 2.66 -9.20
CA ASP A 25 35.63 3.43 -9.55
C ASP A 25 35.80 4.70 -8.74
N MET A 26 34.77 5.07 -7.96
CA MET A 26 34.79 6.29 -7.15
C MET A 26 35.62 6.09 -5.88
N ASP A 27 36.40 7.11 -5.54
CA ASP A 27 36.97 7.32 -4.22
C ASP A 27 36.36 8.62 -3.63
N LEU A 28 35.61 8.48 -2.56
CA LEU A 28 34.95 9.62 -1.90
C LEU A 28 35.85 10.33 -0.90
N GLY A 29 37.04 9.76 -0.59
CA GLY A 29 38.02 10.36 0.32
C GLY A 29 37.58 10.54 1.77
N GLN A 30 36.39 10.08 2.13
CA GLN A 30 35.82 10.22 3.48
C GLN A 30 34.83 9.10 3.80
N GLN A 31 34.54 8.92 5.08
CA GLN A 31 33.56 7.98 5.60
C GLN A 31 32.34 8.72 6.15
N TYR A 32 31.18 8.05 6.05
CA TYR A 32 29.86 8.60 6.38
C TYR A 32 29.22 7.83 7.53
N ASP A 33 28.30 8.48 8.24
CA ASP A 33 27.48 7.86 9.27
C ASP A 33 26.40 6.96 8.64
N TYR A 34 25.95 7.30 7.42
CA TYR A 34 24.95 6.54 6.67
C TYR A 34 25.37 6.37 5.21
N VAL A 35 25.18 5.16 4.70
CA VAL A 35 25.20 4.86 3.27
C VAL A 35 23.84 4.27 2.91
N VAL A 36 23.18 4.83 1.88
CA VAL A 36 21.85 4.41 1.46
C VAL A 36 21.93 3.80 0.07
N VAL A 37 21.50 2.56 -0.04
CA VAL A 37 21.41 1.77 -1.28
C VAL A 37 19.91 1.55 -1.56
N ASN A 38 19.33 2.45 -2.34
CA ASN A 38 17.89 2.49 -2.59
C ASN A 38 17.59 2.09 -4.02
N GLY A 39 17.12 0.85 -4.25
CA GLY A 39 16.82 0.32 -5.57
C GLY A 39 18.06 0.28 -6.50
N VAL A 40 19.19 -0.21 -6.00
CA VAL A 40 20.46 -0.25 -6.72
C VAL A 40 21.16 -1.63 -6.61
N LEU A 41 21.01 -2.29 -5.46
CA LEU A 41 21.71 -3.56 -5.21
C LEU A 41 21.35 -4.63 -6.24
N GLU A 42 20.10 -4.68 -6.67
CA GLU A 42 19.59 -5.62 -7.67
C GLU A 42 20.35 -5.59 -8.99
N TYR A 43 20.93 -4.43 -9.33
CA TYR A 43 21.72 -4.23 -10.56
C TYR A 43 23.24 -4.43 -10.38
N ALA A 44 23.71 -4.77 -9.19
CA ALA A 44 25.15 -4.86 -8.92
C ALA A 44 25.89 -5.77 -9.91
N MET A 45 25.27 -6.85 -10.37
CA MET A 45 25.80 -7.74 -11.40
C MET A 45 26.09 -7.04 -12.74
N SER A 46 25.36 -5.98 -13.07
CA SER A 46 25.50 -5.25 -14.34
C SER A 46 26.67 -4.27 -14.36
N PHE A 47 27.19 -3.86 -13.20
CA PHE A 47 28.24 -2.83 -13.10
C PHE A 47 29.41 -3.20 -12.18
N THR A 48 29.40 -4.40 -11.60
CA THR A 48 30.48 -4.91 -10.76
C THR A 48 31.05 -6.18 -11.41
N GLU A 49 32.36 -6.18 -11.69
CA GLU A 49 33.05 -7.31 -12.28
C GLU A 49 33.41 -8.39 -11.23
N GLY A 50 33.62 -9.63 -11.69
CA GLY A 50 34.04 -10.75 -10.88
C GLY A 50 32.94 -11.75 -10.54
N ASP A 51 33.32 -12.81 -9.82
CA ASP A 51 32.44 -13.96 -9.52
C ASP A 51 31.43 -13.66 -8.38
N THR A 52 31.68 -12.63 -7.57
CA THR A 52 30.86 -12.23 -6.41
C THR A 52 30.48 -10.75 -6.49
N PRO A 53 29.72 -10.33 -7.51
CA PRO A 53 29.46 -8.90 -7.76
C PRO A 53 28.69 -8.22 -6.64
N TYR A 54 27.74 -8.89 -6.00
CA TYR A 54 26.91 -8.34 -4.93
C TYR A 54 27.72 -8.10 -3.66
N GLU A 55 28.52 -9.08 -3.25
CA GLU A 55 29.42 -8.98 -2.09
C GLU A 55 30.49 -7.90 -2.33
N THR A 56 31.04 -7.84 -3.53
CA THR A 56 32.05 -6.84 -3.92
C THR A 56 31.45 -5.43 -3.84
N PHE A 57 30.23 -5.24 -4.36
CA PHE A 57 29.51 -4.00 -4.25
C PHE A 57 29.25 -3.62 -2.79
N LEU A 58 28.73 -4.53 -1.97
CA LEU A 58 28.43 -4.26 -0.57
C LEU A 58 29.68 -3.96 0.25
N ARG A 59 30.79 -4.66 0.02
CA ARG A 59 32.08 -4.33 0.66
C ARG A 59 32.58 -2.93 0.25
N LYS A 60 32.37 -2.53 -1.00
CA LYS A 60 32.68 -1.16 -1.46
C LYS A 60 31.80 -0.14 -0.73
N MET A 61 30.49 -0.38 -0.54
CA MET A 61 29.63 0.46 0.28
C MET A 61 30.13 0.52 1.73
N GLY A 62 30.59 -0.60 2.25
CA GLY A 62 31.20 -0.70 3.59
C GLY A 62 32.47 0.12 3.77
N SER A 63 33.26 0.34 2.72
CA SER A 63 34.46 1.18 2.78
C SER A 63 34.14 2.67 2.99
N TYR A 64 32.94 3.09 2.60
CA TYR A 64 32.46 4.45 2.82
C TYR A 64 31.79 4.66 4.19
N LEU A 65 31.58 3.60 4.97
CA LEU A 65 30.98 3.69 6.30
C LEU A 65 32.02 3.82 7.39
N LYS A 66 31.77 4.74 8.34
CA LYS A 66 32.42 4.71 9.65
C LYS A 66 32.16 3.37 10.34
N ASP A 67 32.97 3.02 11.34
CA ASP A 67 32.79 1.77 12.08
C ASP A 67 31.42 1.68 12.79
N THR A 68 30.90 2.81 13.26
CA THR A 68 29.56 2.92 13.88
C THR A 68 28.46 3.28 12.89
N GLY A 69 28.81 3.43 11.60
CA GLY A 69 27.89 3.83 10.55
C GLY A 69 26.88 2.72 10.20
N LYS A 70 25.77 3.13 9.58
CA LYS A 70 24.69 2.23 9.19
C LYS A 70 24.51 2.20 7.66
N LEU A 71 24.47 1.00 7.13
CA LEU A 71 24.09 0.73 5.73
C LEU A 71 22.58 0.50 5.67
N LEU A 72 21.88 1.29 4.85
CA LEU A 72 20.45 1.15 4.60
C LEU A 72 20.25 0.60 3.19
N ILE A 73 19.59 -0.54 3.08
CA ILE A 73 19.29 -1.19 1.79
C ILE A 73 17.77 -1.25 1.63
N ALA A 74 17.23 -0.61 0.59
CA ALA A 74 15.84 -0.75 0.20
C ALA A 74 15.78 -1.50 -1.13
N ILE A 75 15.04 -2.61 -1.16
CA ILE A 75 15.01 -3.55 -2.29
C ILE A 75 13.71 -4.36 -2.29
N GLU A 76 13.24 -4.76 -3.48
CA GLU A 76 12.12 -5.69 -3.64
C GLU A 76 12.48 -7.08 -3.11
N ASN A 77 11.45 -7.74 -2.57
CA ASN A 77 11.53 -9.15 -2.19
C ASN A 77 11.12 -10.01 -3.39
N LYS A 78 12.01 -10.88 -3.87
CA LYS A 78 11.68 -11.80 -4.98
C LYS A 78 10.50 -12.73 -4.70
N LEU A 79 10.17 -12.95 -3.42
CA LEU A 79 9.01 -13.71 -2.95
C LEU A 79 7.86 -12.80 -2.48
N GLY A 80 7.83 -11.55 -2.93
CA GLY A 80 6.74 -10.61 -2.61
C GLY A 80 5.39 -11.16 -3.02
N MET A 81 4.38 -11.01 -2.13
CA MET A 81 3.01 -11.51 -2.35
C MET A 81 2.41 -10.96 -3.66
N LYS A 82 2.77 -9.73 -4.04
CA LYS A 82 2.34 -9.13 -5.31
C LYS A 82 2.64 -10.00 -6.53
N TYR A 83 3.80 -10.67 -6.55
CA TYR A 83 4.19 -11.53 -7.67
C TYR A 83 3.36 -12.82 -7.72
N PHE A 84 3.00 -13.38 -6.57
CA PHE A 84 2.07 -14.52 -6.51
C PHE A 84 0.66 -14.09 -6.90
N ALA A 85 0.26 -12.87 -6.55
CA ALA A 85 -1.05 -12.33 -6.89
C ALA A 85 -1.18 -11.90 -8.36
N GLY A 86 -0.10 -11.96 -9.15
CA GLY A 86 -0.15 -11.75 -10.61
C GLY A 86 0.64 -10.54 -11.13
N ALA A 87 1.31 -9.77 -10.25
CA ALA A 87 2.20 -8.72 -10.71
C ALA A 87 3.42 -9.31 -11.44
N PRO A 88 3.85 -8.72 -12.57
CA PRO A 88 5.12 -9.09 -13.19
C PRO A 88 6.30 -8.68 -12.31
N GLU A 89 7.46 -9.26 -12.57
CA GLU A 89 8.70 -8.89 -11.89
C GLU A 89 9.12 -7.46 -12.31
N ASP A 90 9.44 -6.61 -11.32
CA ASP A 90 9.60 -5.15 -11.50
C ASP A 90 10.66 -4.72 -12.52
N HIS A 91 11.66 -5.54 -12.78
CA HIS A 91 12.82 -5.19 -13.62
C HIS A 91 12.79 -5.83 -15.01
N THR A 92 11.97 -6.87 -15.18
CA THR A 92 11.93 -7.68 -16.40
C THR A 92 10.56 -7.73 -17.05
N ASP A 93 9.50 -7.28 -16.36
CA ASP A 93 8.09 -7.37 -16.77
C ASP A 93 7.61 -8.81 -17.05
N ILE A 94 8.32 -9.82 -16.54
CA ILE A 94 7.99 -11.23 -16.74
C ILE A 94 7.31 -11.78 -15.49
N PRO A 95 6.05 -12.29 -15.58
CA PRO A 95 5.36 -12.91 -14.46
C PRO A 95 6.16 -14.09 -13.87
N PHE A 96 6.20 -14.19 -12.54
CA PHE A 96 6.86 -15.26 -11.78
C PHE A 96 8.38 -15.42 -12.00
N PHE A 97 9.04 -14.50 -12.70
CA PHE A 97 10.42 -14.66 -13.12
C PHE A 97 11.39 -14.78 -11.94
N GLY A 98 11.25 -13.93 -10.91
CA GLY A 98 12.05 -14.02 -9.69
C GLY A 98 11.77 -15.29 -8.89
N ILE A 99 10.48 -15.70 -8.78
CA ILE A 99 10.07 -16.95 -8.12
C ILE A 99 10.72 -18.17 -8.79
N ASN A 100 10.84 -18.15 -10.12
CA ASN A 100 11.49 -19.21 -10.91
C ASN A 100 13.03 -19.13 -10.90
N GLY A 101 13.62 -18.21 -10.12
CA GLY A 101 15.08 -18.12 -9.97
C GLY A 101 15.81 -17.39 -11.09
N TYR A 102 15.13 -16.51 -11.84
CA TYR A 102 15.72 -15.70 -12.93
C TYR A 102 16.39 -16.52 -14.05
N PRO A 103 15.72 -17.49 -14.69
CA PRO A 103 16.36 -18.39 -15.64
C PRO A 103 16.96 -17.61 -16.82
N GLY A 104 18.27 -17.81 -17.06
CA GLY A 104 19.00 -17.16 -18.16
C GLY A 104 19.25 -15.66 -17.98
N ASN A 105 18.96 -15.07 -16.83
CA ASN A 105 19.22 -13.66 -16.56
C ASN A 105 20.58 -13.50 -15.86
N HIS A 106 21.38 -12.55 -16.38
CA HIS A 106 22.72 -12.22 -15.89
C HIS A 106 22.86 -10.70 -15.63
N SER A 107 21.76 -9.96 -15.47
CA SER A 107 21.81 -8.49 -15.38
C SER A 107 21.15 -7.90 -14.14
N VAL A 108 20.08 -8.52 -13.64
CA VAL A 108 19.30 -8.02 -12.49
C VAL A 108 18.79 -9.18 -11.64
N ARG A 109 18.77 -9.00 -10.33
CA ARG A 109 18.26 -10.01 -9.39
C ARG A 109 17.84 -9.35 -8.08
N THR A 110 16.67 -9.71 -7.59
CA THR A 110 16.24 -9.44 -6.22
C THR A 110 16.44 -10.67 -5.32
N PHE A 111 16.21 -10.52 -4.02
CA PHE A 111 16.55 -11.54 -3.03
C PHE A 111 15.34 -11.84 -2.14
N SER A 112 15.25 -13.07 -1.65
CA SER A 112 14.41 -13.38 -0.49
C SER A 112 15.04 -12.83 0.80
N LYS A 113 14.27 -12.76 1.89
CA LYS A 113 14.77 -12.29 3.20
C LYS A 113 16.06 -13.04 3.61
N THR A 114 16.05 -14.38 3.50
CA THR A 114 17.19 -15.21 3.90
C THR A 114 18.41 -14.98 3.02
N GLU A 115 18.24 -14.95 1.69
CA GLU A 115 19.33 -14.68 0.77
C GLU A 115 19.96 -13.30 1.01
N LEU A 116 19.13 -12.27 1.21
CA LEU A 116 19.62 -10.92 1.50
C LEU A 116 20.36 -10.86 2.84
N GLN A 117 19.83 -11.53 3.86
CA GLN A 117 20.42 -11.60 5.18
C GLN A 117 21.82 -12.25 5.15
N GLU A 118 21.96 -13.37 4.47
CA GLU A 118 23.24 -14.08 4.31
C GLU A 118 24.23 -13.26 3.49
N LEU A 119 23.82 -12.74 2.35
CA LEU A 119 24.64 -11.88 1.49
C LEU A 119 25.22 -10.68 2.24
N VAL A 120 24.39 -9.96 2.99
CA VAL A 120 24.81 -8.77 3.74
C VAL A 120 25.73 -9.14 4.90
N LYS A 121 25.47 -10.28 5.58
CA LYS A 121 26.32 -10.81 6.64
C LYS A 121 27.70 -11.19 6.13
N GLU A 122 27.80 -11.92 5.00
CA GLU A 122 29.05 -12.34 4.37
C GLU A 122 29.84 -11.15 3.80
N SER A 123 29.14 -10.04 3.52
CA SER A 123 29.77 -8.80 3.06
C SER A 123 30.34 -7.94 4.20
N GLY A 124 30.28 -8.40 5.46
CA GLY A 124 30.89 -7.73 6.61
C GLY A 124 29.91 -6.94 7.49
N PHE A 125 28.62 -7.19 7.39
CA PHE A 125 27.57 -6.54 8.17
C PHE A 125 26.77 -7.57 9.00
N PRO A 126 27.32 -8.07 10.11
CA PRO A 126 26.68 -9.12 10.90
C PRO A 126 25.45 -8.66 11.70
N PHE A 127 25.35 -7.35 11.99
CA PHE A 127 24.24 -6.78 12.76
C PHE A 127 23.20 -6.21 11.81
N GLN A 128 22.00 -6.76 11.83
CA GLN A 128 20.97 -6.50 10.84
C GLN A 128 19.62 -6.33 11.51
N LYS A 129 18.80 -5.37 11.01
CA LYS A 129 17.42 -5.15 11.41
C LYS A 129 16.57 -4.91 10.17
N PHE A 130 15.54 -5.72 9.99
CA PHE A 130 14.60 -5.59 8.89
C PHE A 130 13.41 -4.71 9.28
N TYR A 131 13.00 -3.89 8.34
CA TYR A 131 11.75 -3.16 8.31
C TYR A 131 11.01 -3.53 7.04
N TYR A 132 9.68 -3.46 7.08
CA TYR A 132 8.81 -3.93 6.02
C TYR A 132 7.93 -2.79 5.51
N PRO A 133 8.41 -2.01 4.51
CA PRO A 133 7.63 -0.95 3.87
C PRO A 133 6.45 -1.54 3.11
N TYR A 134 5.26 -0.98 3.30
CA TYR A 134 4.04 -1.38 2.62
C TYR A 134 3.37 -0.17 1.96
N PRO A 135 2.83 -0.30 0.75
CA PRO A 135 2.81 -1.49 -0.11
C PRO A 135 4.18 -1.87 -0.68
N ASP A 136 5.12 -0.94 -0.72
CA ASP A 136 6.47 -1.12 -1.25
C ASP A 136 7.39 0.03 -0.79
N TYR A 137 8.70 -0.16 -0.79
CA TYR A 137 9.67 0.85 -0.34
C TYR A 137 9.69 2.13 -1.20
N LYS A 138 9.22 2.07 -2.46
CA LYS A 138 9.21 3.23 -3.37
C LYS A 138 8.21 4.30 -2.93
N PHE A 139 7.03 3.86 -2.46
CA PHE A 139 5.95 4.74 -1.99
C PHE A 139 5.30 4.16 -0.73
N PRO A 140 6.05 4.03 0.38
CA PRO A 140 5.50 3.44 1.60
C PRO A 140 4.45 4.36 2.21
N THR A 141 3.33 3.79 2.58
CA THR A 141 2.33 4.41 3.45
C THR A 141 2.44 3.92 4.88
N GLU A 142 3.03 2.74 5.05
CA GLU A 142 3.26 2.10 6.34
C GLU A 142 4.62 1.40 6.35
N ILE A 143 5.24 1.31 7.52
CA ILE A 143 6.47 0.53 7.73
C ILE A 143 6.26 -0.32 8.97
N PHE A 144 6.31 -1.63 8.80
CA PHE A 144 6.22 -2.60 9.88
C PHE A 144 7.60 -3.05 10.35
N THR A 145 7.64 -3.57 11.58
CA THR A 145 8.78 -4.29 12.15
C THR A 145 8.40 -5.75 12.42
N ASP A 146 9.34 -6.59 12.82
CA ASP A 146 9.03 -7.97 13.23
C ASP A 146 7.96 -8.00 14.35
N ALA A 147 7.99 -7.02 15.27
CA ALA A 147 7.04 -6.93 16.38
C ALA A 147 5.62 -6.54 15.94
N SER A 148 5.47 -5.74 14.91
CA SER A 148 4.15 -5.21 14.47
C SER A 148 3.57 -5.95 13.28
N LEU A 149 4.36 -6.64 12.49
CA LEU A 149 3.93 -7.26 11.25
C LEU A 149 2.82 -8.31 11.46
N THR A 150 2.81 -9.00 12.60
CA THR A 150 1.81 -10.02 12.93
C THR A 150 0.60 -9.47 13.67
N THR A 151 0.66 -8.23 14.18
CA THR A 151 -0.39 -7.64 15.03
C THR A 151 -1.27 -6.63 14.31
N ASN A 152 -0.69 -5.90 13.33
CA ASN A 152 -1.41 -4.86 12.60
C ASN A 152 -2.02 -5.42 11.31
N HIS A 153 -3.18 -4.88 10.94
CA HIS A 153 -3.78 -5.19 9.64
C HIS A 153 -3.08 -4.40 8.54
N TYR A 154 -2.81 -5.05 7.42
CA TYR A 154 -2.40 -4.35 6.21
C TYR A 154 -3.56 -3.46 5.74
N GLY A 155 -3.22 -2.22 5.38
CA GLY A 155 -4.19 -1.34 4.73
C GLY A 155 -4.62 -1.91 3.37
N LYS A 156 -5.75 -1.41 2.84
CA LYS A 156 -6.25 -1.76 1.50
C LYS A 156 -5.45 -1.04 0.39
N ASN A 157 -4.17 -0.74 0.62
CA ASN A 157 -3.34 -0.06 -0.34
C ASN A 157 -2.80 -1.07 -1.36
N TYR A 158 -3.04 -0.80 -2.62
CA TYR A 158 -2.55 -1.61 -3.73
C TYR A 158 -1.18 -1.10 -4.19
N PRO A 159 -0.33 -1.97 -4.77
CA PRO A 159 0.90 -1.52 -5.41
C PRO A 159 0.62 -0.42 -6.43
N ILE A 160 1.44 0.63 -6.41
CA ILE A 160 1.16 1.88 -7.14
C ILE A 160 1.90 1.94 -8.49
N TYR A 161 2.88 1.09 -8.73
CA TYR A 161 3.96 1.27 -9.73
C TYR A 161 3.99 0.22 -10.83
N THR A 162 3.07 -0.71 -10.88
CA THR A 162 2.98 -1.65 -12.01
C THR A 162 2.02 -1.11 -13.07
N ASP A 163 2.32 -1.36 -14.33
CA ASP A 163 1.38 -1.24 -15.41
C ASP A 163 0.22 -2.22 -15.19
N LYS A 164 -0.69 -2.36 -16.13
CA LYS A 164 -1.85 -3.24 -15.97
C LYS A 164 -1.48 -4.58 -15.34
N THR A 165 -2.01 -4.84 -14.17
CA THR A 165 -1.76 -6.06 -13.41
C THR A 165 -2.99 -6.93 -13.41
N VAL A 166 -2.80 -8.21 -13.67
CA VAL A 166 -3.84 -9.23 -13.54
C VAL A 166 -3.89 -9.69 -12.09
N ASP A 167 -5.04 -9.57 -11.43
CA ASP A 167 -5.22 -10.04 -10.06
C ASP A 167 -5.71 -11.49 -10.05
N LEU A 168 -4.83 -12.43 -9.72
CA LEU A 168 -5.17 -13.84 -9.60
C LEU A 168 -5.92 -14.12 -8.28
N PHE A 169 -5.62 -13.36 -7.24
CA PHE A 169 -6.31 -13.36 -5.94
C PHE A 169 -6.01 -12.06 -5.19
N SER A 170 -6.69 -11.83 -4.07
CA SER A 170 -6.45 -10.67 -3.21
C SER A 170 -5.08 -10.75 -2.51
N GLU A 171 -4.14 -9.89 -2.87
CA GLU A 171 -2.84 -9.76 -2.20
C GLU A 171 -2.99 -9.54 -0.70
N THR A 172 -3.93 -8.67 -0.29
CA THR A 172 -4.22 -8.40 1.12
C THR A 172 -4.66 -9.65 1.86
N ALA A 173 -5.59 -10.44 1.27
CA ALA A 173 -6.04 -11.68 1.86
C ALA A 173 -4.91 -12.72 1.98
N GLY A 174 -4.00 -12.76 1.00
CA GLY A 174 -2.81 -13.60 1.02
C GLY A 174 -1.88 -13.24 2.18
N ILE A 175 -1.56 -11.96 2.34
CA ILE A 175 -0.72 -11.48 3.45
C ILE A 175 -1.38 -11.75 4.81
N GLU A 176 -2.70 -11.53 4.95
CA GLU A 176 -3.40 -11.83 6.20
C GLU A 176 -3.33 -13.34 6.56
N ALA A 177 -3.40 -14.22 5.57
CA ALA A 177 -3.18 -15.65 5.80
C ALA A 177 -1.75 -15.95 6.28
N MET A 178 -0.73 -15.33 5.67
CA MET A 178 0.67 -15.48 6.06
C MET A 178 0.97 -14.90 7.45
N LYS A 179 0.27 -13.84 7.86
CA LYS A 179 0.37 -13.28 9.22
C LYS A 179 -0.12 -14.29 10.27
N LYS A 180 -1.24 -14.96 10.03
CA LYS A 180 -1.77 -16.00 10.92
C LYS A 180 -0.79 -17.16 11.10
N GLU A 181 -0.04 -17.50 10.05
CA GLU A 181 1.01 -18.53 10.08
C GLU A 181 2.36 -18.00 10.57
N GLN A 182 2.47 -16.72 10.92
CA GLN A 182 3.69 -16.05 11.39
C GLN A 182 4.87 -16.09 10.40
N ILE A 183 4.56 -16.06 9.09
CA ILE A 183 5.54 -16.09 8.00
C ILE A 183 5.43 -14.89 7.05
N ALA A 184 4.63 -13.89 7.39
CA ALA A 184 4.40 -12.73 6.54
C ALA A 184 5.70 -11.98 6.19
N ASP A 185 6.69 -11.96 7.08
CA ASP A 185 8.00 -11.38 6.89
C ASP A 185 8.78 -11.94 5.68
N ARG A 186 8.40 -13.13 5.22
CA ARG A 186 8.97 -13.77 4.02
C ARG A 186 8.29 -13.35 2.72
N PHE A 187 7.04 -12.82 2.81
CA PHE A 187 6.17 -12.54 1.68
C PHE A 187 5.79 -11.06 1.51
N VAL A 188 6.30 -10.17 2.35
CA VAL A 188 6.20 -8.71 2.12
C VAL A 188 6.84 -8.35 0.78
N ASN A 189 6.34 -7.30 0.12
CA ASN A 189 6.78 -6.96 -1.25
C ASN A 189 8.20 -6.38 -1.33
N SER A 190 8.69 -5.80 -0.23
CA SER A 190 10.01 -5.18 -0.19
C SER A 190 10.58 -5.13 1.22
N PHE A 191 11.87 -4.87 1.31
CA PHE A 191 12.61 -4.71 2.55
C PHE A 191 13.25 -3.33 2.63
N LEU A 192 13.30 -2.78 3.85
CA LEU A 192 14.27 -1.78 4.26
C LEU A 192 15.17 -2.45 5.31
N LEU A 193 16.36 -2.83 4.92
CA LEU A 193 17.34 -3.45 5.80
C LEU A 193 18.31 -2.39 6.32
N VAL A 194 18.42 -2.29 7.64
CA VAL A 194 19.47 -1.53 8.33
C VAL A 194 20.54 -2.50 8.78
N ALA A 195 21.78 -2.29 8.34
CA ALA A 195 22.90 -3.17 8.65
C ALA A 195 24.10 -2.38 9.20
N GLY A 196 24.88 -3.02 10.06
CA GLY A 196 26.04 -2.39 10.71
C GLY A 196 27.19 -3.37 10.91
N LYS A 197 28.42 -2.81 11.00
CA LYS A 197 29.62 -3.55 11.40
C LYS A 197 29.64 -3.81 12.91
N GLN A 198 28.93 -2.99 13.68
CA GLN A 198 28.76 -3.06 15.12
C GLN A 198 27.29 -3.15 15.49
N GLU A 199 27.00 -3.49 16.74
CA GLU A 199 25.64 -3.61 17.26
C GLU A 199 24.82 -2.33 17.01
N LEU A 200 23.59 -2.51 16.50
CA LEU A 200 22.65 -1.42 16.21
C LEU A 200 21.97 -0.97 17.50
N LYS A 201 22.62 -0.04 18.20
CA LYS A 201 22.04 0.52 19.44
C LYS A 201 20.94 1.51 19.10
N GLU A 202 19.76 1.28 19.66
CA GLU A 202 18.60 2.17 19.60
C GLU A 202 18.25 2.64 21.01
N LYS A 203 17.84 3.90 21.15
CA LYS A 203 17.37 4.42 22.44
C LYS A 203 15.97 3.93 22.77
N GLU A 204 15.16 3.70 21.74
CA GLU A 204 13.77 3.30 21.80
C GLU A 204 13.53 2.26 20.71
N GLU A 205 12.66 1.29 20.98
CA GLU A 205 12.29 0.30 19.95
C GLU A 205 11.19 0.87 19.08
N LEU A 206 11.50 1.11 17.80
CA LEU A 206 10.48 1.43 16.79
C LEU A 206 9.66 0.18 16.48
N LEU A 207 8.34 0.29 16.61
CA LEU A 207 7.40 -0.81 16.34
C LEU A 207 6.71 -0.66 14.98
N TYR A 208 6.28 0.56 14.62
CA TYR A 208 5.45 0.80 13.44
C TYR A 208 5.54 2.27 13.02
N VAL A 209 5.41 2.54 11.72
CA VAL A 209 5.30 3.90 11.17
C VAL A 209 4.17 3.95 10.15
N LYS A 210 3.37 5.02 10.22
CA LYS A 210 2.38 5.39 9.19
C LYS A 210 2.75 6.74 8.60
N LEU A 211 2.69 6.85 7.26
CA LEU A 211 3.07 8.02 6.50
C LEU A 211 1.87 8.54 5.69
N ASN A 212 1.37 9.71 6.02
CA ASN A 212 0.28 10.36 5.29
C ASN A 212 0.84 11.30 4.20
N GLN A 213 1.65 10.76 3.29
CA GLN A 213 2.34 11.53 2.23
C GLN A 213 1.39 12.01 1.13
N GLY A 214 0.29 11.29 0.89
CA GLY A 214 -0.69 11.59 -0.14
C GLY A 214 -1.51 12.86 0.13
N ARG A 215 -1.55 13.33 1.38
CA ARG A 215 -2.29 14.53 1.78
C ARG A 215 -1.68 15.82 1.23
N ARG A 216 -2.45 16.89 1.22
CA ARG A 216 -1.92 18.25 1.03
C ARG A 216 -0.84 18.52 2.07
N LYS A 217 0.12 19.38 1.73
CA LYS A 217 1.31 19.62 2.58
C LYS A 217 0.97 20.01 4.00
N GLU A 218 -0.10 20.79 4.18
CA GLU A 218 -0.56 21.27 5.49
C GLU A 218 -1.03 20.15 6.41
N PHE A 219 -1.30 18.95 5.87
CA PHE A 219 -1.84 17.80 6.60
C PHE A 219 -0.95 16.56 6.57
N ARG A 220 0.26 16.69 6.02
CA ARG A 220 1.20 15.56 5.93
C ARG A 220 1.80 15.23 7.28
N THR A 221 1.50 14.05 7.78
CA THR A 221 1.97 13.59 9.08
C THR A 221 2.65 12.23 8.99
N LEU A 222 3.62 12.03 9.88
CA LEU A 222 4.17 10.75 10.24
C LEU A 222 3.62 10.37 11.61
N THR A 223 3.06 9.18 11.75
CA THR A 223 2.71 8.60 13.05
C THR A 223 3.59 7.38 13.29
N GLN A 224 4.31 7.34 14.41
CA GLN A 224 5.13 6.19 14.80
C GLN A 224 4.70 5.64 16.14
N LEU A 225 4.79 4.31 16.30
CA LEU A 225 4.66 3.63 17.56
C LEU A 225 6.06 3.26 18.05
N VAL A 226 6.38 3.67 19.26
CA VAL A 226 7.68 3.37 19.89
C VAL A 226 7.46 2.73 21.25
N ARG A 227 8.31 1.77 21.61
CA ARG A 227 8.34 1.21 22.95
C ARG A 227 9.44 1.90 23.76
N ARG A 228 9.02 2.45 24.90
CA ARG A 228 9.88 3.03 25.93
C ARG A 228 9.62 2.26 27.21
N ASP A 229 10.63 1.59 27.72
CA ASP A 229 10.49 0.66 28.83
C ASP A 229 9.35 -0.36 28.55
N ASP A 230 8.36 -0.47 29.41
CA ASP A 230 7.23 -1.40 29.28
C ASP A 230 6.00 -0.76 28.60
N SER A 231 6.10 0.49 28.15
CA SER A 231 4.96 1.24 27.58
C SER A 231 5.14 1.53 26.10
N VAL A 232 4.03 1.47 25.35
CA VAL A 232 3.97 1.87 23.94
C VAL A 232 3.42 3.29 23.83
N TRP A 233 4.13 4.11 23.08
CA TRP A 233 3.79 5.49 22.81
C TRP A 233 3.54 5.70 21.33
N ALA A 234 2.55 6.52 21.02
CA ALA A 234 2.33 7.02 19.68
C ALA A 234 2.84 8.46 19.60
N GLU A 235 3.61 8.73 18.56
CA GLU A 235 4.12 10.05 18.22
C GLU A 235 3.61 10.44 16.83
N LYS A 236 2.94 11.60 16.72
CA LYS A 236 2.54 12.15 15.43
C LYS A 236 3.33 13.43 15.17
N LYS A 237 4.08 13.44 14.07
CA LYS A 237 5.00 14.53 13.67
C LYS A 237 4.64 15.08 12.30
N PRO A 238 4.87 16.38 12.03
CA PRO A 238 4.75 16.92 10.69
C PRO A 238 5.82 16.32 9.77
N LEU A 239 5.45 15.96 8.54
CA LEU A 239 6.38 15.50 7.49
C LEU A 239 7.04 16.66 6.74
N CYS A 240 6.51 17.87 6.88
CA CYS A 240 7.03 19.07 6.26
C CYS A 240 6.65 20.30 7.11
N PRO A 241 7.34 21.45 6.94
CA PRO A 241 7.08 22.65 7.75
C PRO A 241 5.64 23.16 7.67
N GLU A 242 4.98 23.00 6.52
CA GLU A 242 3.60 23.44 6.32
C GLU A 242 2.60 22.71 7.26
N ALA A 243 2.93 21.50 7.73
CA ALA A 243 2.08 20.70 8.62
C ALA A 243 2.31 20.98 10.13
N GLU A 244 3.28 21.81 10.50
CA GLU A 244 3.61 22.08 11.91
C GLU A 244 2.43 22.65 12.70
N SER A 245 1.71 23.61 12.12
CA SER A 245 0.53 24.22 12.76
C SER A 245 -0.61 23.24 12.97
N PHE A 246 -0.81 22.35 12.01
CA PHE A 246 -1.82 21.28 12.10
C PHE A 246 -1.51 20.34 13.27
N VAL A 247 -0.28 19.84 13.35
CA VAL A 247 0.15 18.93 14.43
C VAL A 247 0.11 19.61 15.79
N ALA A 248 0.60 20.86 15.90
CA ALA A 248 0.57 21.61 17.15
C ALA A 248 -0.86 21.88 17.66
N GLY A 249 -1.82 22.07 16.75
CA GLY A 249 -3.23 22.29 17.08
C GLY A 249 -3.90 21.08 17.76
N LEU A 250 -3.38 19.88 17.58
CA LEU A 250 -3.96 18.65 18.14
C LEU A 250 -3.93 18.59 19.66
N GLU A 251 -2.99 19.27 20.34
CA GLU A 251 -2.97 19.34 21.79
C GLU A 251 -4.23 20.05 22.33
N LYS A 252 -4.64 21.14 21.69
CA LYS A 252 -5.88 21.85 22.03
C LYS A 252 -7.11 20.97 21.79
N THR A 253 -7.14 20.26 20.67
CA THR A 253 -8.23 19.33 20.33
C THR A 253 -8.31 18.16 21.30
N GLY A 254 -7.17 17.61 21.72
CA GLY A 254 -7.09 16.55 22.73
C GLY A 254 -7.66 16.93 24.09
N ALA A 255 -7.64 18.21 24.43
CA ALA A 255 -8.24 18.71 25.68
C ALA A 255 -9.78 18.86 25.62
N GLN A 256 -10.42 18.75 24.46
CA GLN A 256 -11.86 18.88 24.29
C GLN A 256 -12.59 17.61 24.78
N LYS A 257 -13.84 17.80 25.24
CA LYS A 257 -14.75 16.72 25.64
C LYS A 257 -15.88 16.62 24.60
N PRO A 258 -15.88 15.60 23.73
CA PRO A 258 -16.84 15.49 22.67
C PRO A 258 -18.27 15.14 23.13
N GLY A 259 -18.43 14.58 24.35
CA GLY A 259 -19.75 14.24 24.88
C GLY A 259 -19.69 13.75 26.33
N LYS A 260 -20.86 13.42 26.89
CA LYS A 260 -20.94 12.87 28.25
C LYS A 260 -20.43 11.42 28.24
N GLY A 261 -19.46 11.10 29.10
CA GLY A 261 -18.80 9.79 29.12
C GLY A 261 -17.81 9.57 27.97
N PHE A 262 -17.57 10.59 27.13
CA PHE A 262 -16.59 10.54 26.05
C PHE A 262 -15.52 11.60 26.26
N ARG A 263 -14.26 11.22 26.09
CA ARG A 263 -13.12 12.14 26.17
C ARG A 263 -12.12 11.81 25.06
N ASN A 264 -11.50 12.84 24.51
CA ASN A 264 -10.35 12.64 23.66
C ASN A 264 -9.17 12.14 24.50
N LEU A 265 -8.36 11.21 23.94
CA LEU A 265 -7.14 10.76 24.58
C LEU A 265 -6.19 11.95 24.74
N PRO A 266 -5.77 12.30 25.97
CA PRO A 266 -4.87 13.43 26.18
C PRO A 266 -3.54 13.23 25.46
N CYS A 267 -3.05 14.27 24.81
CA CYS A 267 -1.72 14.30 24.21
C CYS A 267 -0.91 15.51 24.72
N ARG A 268 0.38 15.51 24.46
CA ARG A 268 1.29 16.61 24.76
C ARG A 268 2.13 16.95 23.54
N TYR A 269 2.29 18.25 23.29
CA TYR A 269 3.20 18.71 22.24
C TYR A 269 4.63 18.74 22.80
N GLU A 270 5.51 17.91 22.26
CA GLU A 270 6.91 17.86 22.63
C GLU A 270 7.79 17.43 21.44
N ASN A 271 9.01 17.94 21.38
CA ASN A 271 9.99 17.61 20.33
C ASN A 271 9.46 17.78 18.89
N GLY A 272 8.62 18.79 18.66
CA GLY A 272 8.06 19.09 17.32
C GLY A 272 6.93 18.18 16.88
N GLY A 273 6.29 17.44 17.78
CA GLY A 273 5.15 16.59 17.52
C GLY A 273 4.26 16.40 18.73
N ILE A 274 3.19 15.65 18.60
CA ILE A 274 2.36 15.23 19.73
C ILE A 274 2.70 13.81 20.15
N VAL A 275 2.62 13.57 21.45
CA VAL A 275 2.89 12.27 22.08
C VAL A 275 1.72 11.88 22.96
N TYR A 276 1.28 10.62 22.84
CA TYR A 276 0.27 10.02 23.72
C TYR A 276 0.55 8.54 23.96
N GLN A 277 0.16 8.07 25.12
CA GLN A 277 0.29 6.65 25.45
C GLN A 277 -0.73 5.84 24.65
N VAL A 278 -0.29 4.75 24.06
CA VAL A 278 -1.17 3.85 23.32
C VAL A 278 -2.09 3.14 24.31
N LEU A 279 -3.39 3.18 24.05
CA LEU A 279 -4.40 2.49 24.84
C LEU A 279 -4.29 0.98 24.63
N SER A 280 -4.48 0.25 25.72
CA SER A 280 -4.71 -1.19 25.71
C SER A 280 -6.19 -1.44 25.98
N GLY A 281 -6.83 -2.31 25.22
CA GLY A 281 -8.25 -2.63 25.41
C GLY A 281 -8.98 -2.84 24.08
N LYS A 282 -10.30 -3.04 24.18
CA LYS A 282 -11.16 -3.23 23.01
C LYS A 282 -11.69 -1.89 22.51
N THR A 283 -11.72 -1.76 21.20
CA THR A 283 -12.45 -0.70 20.54
C THR A 283 -13.94 -1.02 20.49
N LEU A 284 -14.75 0.00 20.21
CA LEU A 284 -16.17 -0.20 19.96
C LEU A 284 -16.40 -1.07 18.71
N GLU A 285 -15.49 -1.01 17.73
CA GLU A 285 -15.51 -1.90 16.56
C GLU A 285 -15.30 -3.36 16.97
N ASP A 286 -14.33 -3.67 17.84
CA ASP A 286 -14.10 -5.02 18.36
C ASP A 286 -15.33 -5.57 19.06
N ARG A 287 -15.99 -4.73 19.89
CA ARG A 287 -17.24 -5.09 20.53
C ARG A 287 -18.33 -5.40 19.52
N ILE A 288 -18.49 -4.57 18.49
CA ILE A 288 -19.48 -4.80 17.43
C ILE A 288 -19.14 -6.07 16.64
N CYS A 289 -17.88 -6.36 16.35
CA CYS A 289 -17.47 -7.63 15.76
C CYS A 289 -17.93 -8.84 16.62
N ASP A 290 -17.70 -8.78 17.93
CA ASP A 290 -18.14 -9.84 18.85
C ASP A 290 -19.69 -10.00 18.84
N LEU A 291 -20.44 -8.91 18.71
CA LEU A 291 -21.89 -8.93 18.63
C LEU A 291 -22.40 -9.46 17.28
N VAL A 292 -21.72 -9.16 16.20
CA VAL A 292 -22.00 -9.72 14.84
C VAL A 292 -21.81 -11.22 14.82
N GLU A 293 -20.72 -11.73 15.40
CA GLU A 293 -20.48 -13.18 15.49
C GLU A 293 -21.55 -13.90 16.33
N LYS A 294 -22.22 -13.20 17.25
CA LYS A 294 -23.33 -13.70 18.08
C LYS A 294 -24.72 -13.38 17.51
N GLU A 295 -24.78 -12.74 16.34
CA GLU A 295 -26.02 -12.31 15.67
C GLU A 295 -26.92 -11.39 16.55
N GLN A 296 -26.29 -10.57 17.43
CA GLN A 296 -26.99 -9.73 18.40
C GLN A 296 -27.26 -8.32 17.84
N THR A 297 -28.03 -8.20 16.77
CA THR A 297 -28.32 -6.92 16.08
C THR A 297 -28.95 -5.86 16.97
N GLY A 298 -29.84 -6.27 17.91
CA GLY A 298 -30.45 -5.34 18.85
C GLY A 298 -29.47 -4.70 19.83
N GLU A 299 -28.37 -5.39 20.20
CA GLU A 299 -27.31 -4.82 21.04
C GLU A 299 -26.42 -3.87 20.22
N ILE A 300 -26.14 -4.19 18.96
CA ILE A 300 -25.41 -3.31 18.05
C ILE A 300 -26.14 -1.98 17.94
N LEU A 301 -27.44 -2.01 17.67
CA LEU A 301 -28.26 -0.81 17.54
C LEU A 301 -28.30 -0.01 18.85
N ARG A 302 -28.46 -0.67 19.99
CA ARG A 302 -28.43 0.00 21.33
C ARG A 302 -27.09 0.68 21.58
N THR A 303 -25.99 0.03 21.22
CA THR A 303 -24.65 0.57 21.37
C THR A 303 -24.47 1.84 20.52
N LEU A 304 -24.85 1.81 19.24
CA LEU A 304 -24.74 2.96 18.34
C LEU A 304 -25.70 4.10 18.77
N LYS A 305 -26.92 3.80 19.23
CA LYS A 305 -27.86 4.81 19.78
C LYS A 305 -27.29 5.45 21.04
N HIS A 306 -26.63 4.69 21.90
CA HIS A 306 -25.96 5.25 23.07
C HIS A 306 -24.87 6.25 22.66
N VAL A 307 -24.00 5.91 21.73
CA VAL A 307 -22.99 6.84 21.20
C VAL A 307 -23.66 8.10 20.66
N TYR A 308 -24.67 7.95 19.81
CA TYR A 308 -25.39 9.07 19.20
C TYR A 308 -25.98 10.02 20.25
N GLU A 309 -26.65 9.49 21.24
CA GLU A 309 -27.33 10.29 22.29
C GLU A 309 -26.32 10.97 23.23
N GLN A 310 -25.17 10.36 23.51
CA GLN A 310 -24.20 10.94 24.43
C GLN A 310 -23.28 11.94 23.74
N VAL A 311 -22.75 11.61 22.57
CA VAL A 311 -21.80 12.48 21.84
C VAL A 311 -22.53 13.67 21.22
N PHE A 312 -23.72 13.45 20.66
CA PHE A 312 -24.49 14.50 19.99
C PHE A 312 -25.60 15.08 20.87
N ALA A 313 -25.50 14.95 22.20
CA ALA A 313 -26.50 15.46 23.15
C ALA A 313 -26.74 16.98 23.01
N GLN A 314 -25.73 17.73 22.60
CA GLN A 314 -25.83 19.20 22.44
C GLN A 314 -26.16 19.64 21.01
N ARG A 315 -26.57 18.70 20.13
CA ARG A 315 -26.95 19.04 18.76
C ARG A 315 -28.08 20.07 18.73
N LYS A 316 -27.97 21.02 17.82
CA LYS A 316 -28.93 22.09 17.62
C LYS A 316 -29.34 22.17 16.16
N ARG A 317 -30.60 22.57 15.94
CA ARG A 317 -31.10 22.86 14.61
C ARG A 317 -30.40 24.09 14.06
N GLU A 318 -29.62 23.93 12.96
CA GLU A 318 -28.87 25.00 12.32
C GLU A 318 -29.32 25.15 10.86
N PRO A 319 -30.07 26.23 10.54
CA PRO A 319 -30.56 26.48 9.18
C PRO A 319 -29.44 26.98 8.23
N GLU A 320 -28.37 27.56 8.77
CA GLU A 320 -27.27 28.12 8.01
C GLU A 320 -25.95 27.36 8.27
N TYR A 321 -26.04 26.04 8.42
CA TYR A 321 -24.85 25.20 8.71
C TYR A 321 -23.81 25.23 7.60
N GLN A 322 -24.20 25.46 6.33
CA GLN A 322 -23.28 25.56 5.19
C GLN A 322 -22.57 26.92 5.16
N THR A 323 -21.79 27.20 6.18
CA THR A 323 -20.90 28.36 6.25
C THR A 323 -19.83 28.32 5.16
N GLU A 324 -19.07 29.40 4.96
CA GLU A 324 -17.92 29.43 4.06
C GLU A 324 -16.89 28.34 4.45
N ALA A 325 -16.60 28.21 5.76
CA ALA A 325 -15.71 27.17 6.29
C ALA A 325 -16.23 25.75 6.02
N PHE A 326 -17.54 25.53 6.13
CA PHE A 326 -18.15 24.24 5.78
C PHE A 326 -17.96 23.93 4.29
N ARG A 327 -18.22 24.89 3.41
CA ARG A 327 -18.10 24.70 1.95
C ARG A 327 -16.64 24.50 1.52
N GLU A 328 -15.69 25.16 2.16
CA GLU A 328 -14.27 24.92 1.94
C GLU A 328 -13.88 23.47 2.19
N VAL A 329 -14.41 22.86 3.27
CA VAL A 329 -14.09 21.50 3.69
C VAL A 329 -14.87 20.44 2.92
N PHE A 330 -16.18 20.67 2.70
CA PHE A 330 -17.11 19.66 2.18
C PHE A 330 -17.67 19.96 0.79
N GLY A 331 -17.31 21.08 0.19
CA GLY A 331 -17.80 21.49 -1.12
C GLY A 331 -19.19 22.15 -1.09
N GLU A 332 -19.65 22.53 -2.27
CA GLU A 332 -20.92 23.25 -2.45
C GLU A 332 -22.11 22.32 -2.79
N HIS A 333 -22.14 21.13 -2.22
CA HIS A 333 -23.26 20.20 -2.42
C HIS A 333 -24.40 20.57 -1.47
N PRO A 334 -25.55 21.01 -1.98
CA PRO A 334 -26.67 21.42 -1.13
C PRO A 334 -27.30 20.21 -0.44
N GLY A 335 -27.39 20.29 0.88
CA GLY A 335 -28.17 19.37 1.71
C GLY A 335 -29.61 19.87 1.95
N LYS A 336 -30.25 19.34 2.99
CA LYS A 336 -31.55 19.83 3.46
C LYS A 336 -31.44 21.28 3.95
N ASP A 337 -32.54 22.00 4.01
CA ASP A 337 -32.59 23.38 4.51
C ASP A 337 -32.04 23.54 5.93
N TYR A 338 -32.07 22.47 6.72
CA TYR A 338 -31.48 22.42 8.06
C TYR A 338 -31.11 21.00 8.46
N TYR A 339 -30.14 20.89 9.34
CA TYR A 339 -29.83 19.69 10.10
C TYR A 339 -29.69 20.03 11.60
N GLU A 340 -29.75 19.00 12.44
CA GLU A 340 -29.24 19.09 13.80
C GLU A 340 -27.72 18.96 13.77
N CYS A 341 -27.03 20.04 14.12
CA CYS A 341 -25.58 20.15 14.02
C CYS A 341 -24.91 20.19 15.40
N VAL A 342 -23.63 19.84 15.41
CA VAL A 342 -22.74 19.96 16.56
C VAL A 342 -21.50 20.76 16.19
N SER A 343 -20.92 21.42 17.18
CA SER A 343 -19.65 22.14 17.09
C SER A 343 -19.03 22.23 18.50
N PRO A 344 -17.74 21.91 18.70
CA PRO A 344 -16.83 21.32 17.71
C PRO A 344 -17.26 19.90 17.30
N ALA A 345 -16.84 19.45 16.11
CA ALA A 345 -17.25 18.18 15.55
C ALA A 345 -16.06 17.40 14.97
N ASN A 346 -15.82 16.19 15.48
CA ASN A 346 -14.87 15.26 14.90
C ASN A 346 -15.55 14.40 13.83
N ILE A 347 -15.14 14.51 12.57
CA ILE A 347 -15.71 13.72 11.48
C ILE A 347 -15.12 12.30 11.35
N ASP A 348 -14.02 12.01 12.02
CA ASP A 348 -13.42 10.68 12.12
C ASP A 348 -13.81 9.94 13.41
N LEU A 349 -14.95 10.30 13.98
CA LEU A 349 -15.57 9.60 15.09
C LEU A 349 -16.16 8.27 14.59
N ILE A 350 -15.30 7.30 14.33
CA ILE A 350 -15.67 5.95 13.90
C ILE A 350 -15.44 4.95 15.03
N CYS A 351 -16.13 3.81 14.99
CA CYS A 351 -16.04 2.81 16.07
C CYS A 351 -14.65 2.27 16.35
N ALA A 352 -13.77 2.22 15.34
CA ALA A 352 -12.38 1.83 15.48
C ALA A 352 -11.53 2.83 16.29
N ASN A 353 -11.98 4.08 16.40
CA ASN A 353 -11.30 5.17 17.10
C ASN A 353 -11.85 5.39 18.53
N ILE A 354 -12.81 4.58 18.98
CA ILE A 354 -13.45 4.69 20.28
C ILE A 354 -13.07 3.48 21.13
N PHE A 355 -12.34 3.70 22.21
CA PHE A 355 -11.94 2.66 23.17
C PHE A 355 -12.88 2.64 24.39
N GLU A 356 -13.19 1.45 24.87
CA GLU A 356 -13.92 1.26 26.12
C GLU A 356 -12.97 1.48 27.31
N SER A 357 -13.34 2.34 28.25
CA SER A 357 -12.54 2.69 29.46
C SER A 357 -13.44 2.67 30.70
N GLY A 358 -13.73 1.48 31.20
CA GLY A 358 -14.69 1.28 32.29
C GLY A 358 -16.13 1.59 31.86
N GLU A 359 -16.74 2.61 32.47
CA GLU A 359 -18.07 3.12 32.08
C GLU A 359 -17.99 4.25 31.04
N ASP A 360 -16.81 4.78 30.75
CA ASP A 360 -16.53 5.87 29.82
C ASP A 360 -15.87 5.34 28.54
N TYR A 361 -15.67 6.26 27.58
CA TYR A 361 -14.99 6.00 26.30
C TYR A 361 -13.86 6.99 26.07
N GLU A 362 -12.74 6.50 25.52
CA GLU A 362 -11.62 7.31 25.05
C GLU A 362 -11.54 7.31 23.55
N ILE A 363 -11.47 8.51 22.95
CA ILE A 363 -11.44 8.72 21.51
C ILE A 363 -9.99 9.02 21.10
N ILE A 364 -9.48 8.25 20.15
CA ILE A 364 -8.24 8.51 19.45
C ILE A 364 -8.52 9.11 18.07
N ASP A 365 -7.47 9.61 17.40
CA ASP A 365 -7.51 10.10 16.01
C ASP A 365 -8.59 11.17 15.76
N TYR A 366 -8.54 12.23 16.56
CA TYR A 366 -9.41 13.38 16.50
C TYR A 366 -8.83 14.55 15.66
N GLU A 367 -7.96 14.24 14.70
CA GLU A 367 -7.25 15.25 13.91
C GLU A 367 -8.18 16.06 13.00
N TRP A 368 -9.33 15.50 12.60
CA TRP A 368 -10.33 16.16 11.79
C TRP A 368 -11.49 16.66 12.62
N THR A 369 -11.18 17.49 13.62
CA THR A 369 -12.16 18.18 14.43
C THR A 369 -12.26 19.64 13.98
N PHE A 370 -13.47 20.07 13.66
CA PHE A 370 -13.77 21.39 13.14
C PHE A 370 -14.62 22.21 14.13
N ASP A 371 -14.34 23.52 14.23
CA ASP A 371 -15.02 24.44 15.16
C ASP A 371 -16.26 25.12 14.53
N PHE A 372 -16.78 24.62 13.41
CA PHE A 372 -18.02 25.09 12.78
C PHE A 372 -19.13 24.01 12.81
N PRO A 373 -20.42 24.39 12.66
CA PRO A 373 -21.53 23.44 12.72
C PRO A 373 -21.43 22.35 11.65
N ILE A 374 -21.48 21.08 12.07
CA ILE A 374 -21.52 19.91 11.18
C ILE A 374 -22.74 19.08 11.54
N PRO A 375 -23.53 18.60 10.55
CA PRO A 375 -24.68 17.73 10.79
C PRO A 375 -24.28 16.46 11.56
N ALA A 376 -24.93 16.22 12.71
CA ALA A 376 -24.73 15.02 13.51
C ALA A 376 -25.06 13.75 12.71
N ALA A 377 -26.08 13.83 11.85
CA ALA A 377 -26.44 12.77 10.92
C ALA A 377 -25.32 12.40 9.95
N PHE A 378 -24.54 13.38 9.48
CA PHE A 378 -23.39 13.13 8.61
C PHE A 378 -22.27 12.36 9.33
N ILE A 379 -21.94 12.76 10.57
CA ILE A 379 -20.93 12.06 11.37
C ILE A 379 -21.39 10.63 11.68
N MET A 380 -22.67 10.46 12.05
CA MET A 380 -23.24 9.14 12.31
C MET A 380 -23.27 8.27 11.05
N TRP A 381 -23.59 8.83 9.89
CA TRP A 381 -23.54 8.12 8.62
C TRP A 381 -22.12 7.64 8.30
N ARG A 382 -21.08 8.47 8.52
CA ARG A 382 -19.68 8.06 8.35
C ARG A 382 -19.32 6.89 9.27
N MET A 383 -19.73 6.95 10.55
CA MET A 383 -19.53 5.86 11.51
C MET A 383 -20.17 4.55 11.03
N ILE A 384 -21.43 4.61 10.58
CA ILE A 384 -22.17 3.45 10.05
C ILE A 384 -21.49 2.94 8.78
N HIS A 385 -21.20 3.82 7.82
CA HIS A 385 -20.59 3.45 6.54
C HIS A 385 -19.25 2.73 6.75
N GLU A 386 -18.39 3.24 7.61
CA GLU A 386 -17.11 2.60 7.96
C GLU A 386 -17.30 1.22 8.60
N LEU A 387 -18.30 1.05 9.47
CA LEU A 387 -18.62 -0.27 10.04
C LEU A 387 -18.97 -1.29 8.95
N TYR A 388 -19.84 -0.92 7.99
CA TYR A 388 -20.22 -1.83 6.91
C TYR A 388 -19.07 -2.14 5.95
N CYS A 389 -18.17 -1.18 5.73
CA CYS A 389 -16.94 -1.41 4.97
C CYS A 389 -15.97 -2.38 5.67
N ARG A 390 -15.87 -2.29 7.02
CA ARG A 390 -14.92 -3.07 7.81
C ARG A 390 -15.45 -4.41 8.26
N ILE A 391 -16.78 -4.53 8.46
CA ILE A 391 -17.46 -5.73 8.95
C ILE A 391 -18.52 -6.17 7.91
N PRO A 392 -18.14 -6.75 6.76
CA PRO A 392 -19.09 -7.12 5.70
C PRO A 392 -20.20 -8.08 6.16
N LYS A 393 -19.92 -8.93 7.17
CA LYS A 393 -20.93 -9.83 7.76
C LYS A 393 -22.12 -9.08 8.38
N LEU A 394 -21.93 -7.84 8.82
CA LEU A 394 -23.00 -7.01 9.37
C LEU A 394 -24.12 -6.80 8.35
N GLY A 395 -23.76 -6.59 7.07
CA GLY A 395 -24.72 -6.41 5.98
C GLY A 395 -25.63 -7.61 5.72
N ALA A 396 -25.20 -8.81 6.10
CA ALA A 396 -26.01 -10.02 6.01
C ALA A 396 -27.04 -10.14 7.16
N LEU A 397 -26.78 -9.48 8.30
CA LEU A 397 -27.67 -9.49 9.47
C LEU A 397 -28.65 -8.32 9.49
N TYR A 398 -28.18 -7.15 9.06
CA TYR A 398 -28.94 -5.91 9.07
C TYR A 398 -28.45 -5.02 7.95
N THR A 399 -29.34 -4.50 7.11
CA THR A 399 -28.88 -3.69 5.96
C THR A 399 -28.37 -2.32 6.42
N GLN A 400 -27.47 -1.72 5.65
CA GLN A 400 -26.98 -0.37 5.95
C GLN A 400 -28.10 0.67 5.87
N ASP A 401 -29.04 0.50 4.96
CA ASP A 401 -30.20 1.40 4.82
C ASP A 401 -31.11 1.35 6.04
N ASP A 402 -31.43 0.15 6.53
CA ASP A 402 -32.23 0.01 7.76
C ASP A 402 -31.49 0.65 8.95
N MET A 403 -30.16 0.46 9.04
CA MET A 403 -29.35 1.09 10.08
C MET A 403 -29.38 2.61 9.97
N ASN A 404 -29.26 3.18 8.79
CA ASN A 404 -29.35 4.62 8.56
C ASN A 404 -30.71 5.18 8.98
N HIS A 405 -31.81 4.50 8.66
CA HIS A 405 -33.17 4.90 9.06
C HIS A 405 -33.36 4.98 10.57
N GLU A 406 -32.70 4.12 11.36
CA GLU A 406 -32.74 4.18 12.82
C GLU A 406 -32.19 5.50 13.40
N PHE A 407 -31.40 6.24 12.63
CA PHE A 407 -30.83 7.55 12.97
C PHE A 407 -31.42 8.70 12.16
N GLY A 408 -32.56 8.47 11.45
CA GLY A 408 -33.22 9.48 10.64
C GLY A 408 -32.47 9.93 9.41
N ILE A 409 -31.60 9.06 8.89
CA ILE A 409 -30.79 9.30 7.69
C ILE A 409 -31.51 8.68 6.50
N GLU A 410 -31.95 9.50 5.57
CA GLU A 410 -32.66 9.11 4.36
C GLU A 410 -31.67 8.76 3.23
N SER A 411 -32.12 8.02 2.22
CA SER A 411 -31.28 7.68 1.06
C SER A 411 -30.74 8.92 0.33
N SER A 412 -31.55 10.00 0.27
CA SER A 412 -31.11 11.29 -0.29
C SER A 412 -29.99 11.96 0.51
N ASP A 413 -29.96 11.76 1.83
CA ASP A 413 -28.86 12.24 2.67
C ASP A 413 -27.58 11.47 2.38
N CYS A 414 -27.67 10.15 2.15
CA CYS A 414 -26.50 9.31 1.86
C CYS A 414 -25.72 9.78 0.63
N GLU A 415 -26.42 10.16 -0.45
CA GLU A 415 -25.78 10.70 -1.66
C GLU A 415 -25.03 12.01 -1.38
N ILE A 416 -25.64 12.90 -0.60
CA ILE A 416 -25.04 14.18 -0.22
C ILE A 416 -23.83 13.96 0.71
N PHE A 417 -23.97 13.09 1.70
CA PHE A 417 -22.92 12.77 2.66
C PHE A 417 -21.73 12.08 1.98
N LEU A 418 -21.98 11.27 0.96
CA LEU A 418 -20.93 10.71 0.13
C LEU A 418 -20.19 11.81 -0.65
N ALA A 419 -20.93 12.74 -1.26
CA ALA A 419 -20.33 13.86 -2.00
C ALA A 419 -19.46 14.75 -1.08
N TRP A 420 -19.93 15.07 0.13
CA TRP A 420 -19.15 15.80 1.13
C TRP A 420 -17.89 15.02 1.56
N THR A 421 -18.02 13.71 1.76
CA THR A 421 -16.87 12.86 2.10
C THR A 421 -15.84 12.84 0.97
N MET A 422 -16.29 12.75 -0.28
CA MET A 422 -15.40 12.78 -1.44
C MET A 422 -14.67 14.12 -1.56
N HIS A 423 -15.38 15.24 -1.46
CA HIS A 423 -14.74 16.55 -1.48
C HIS A 423 -13.71 16.72 -0.36
N PHE A 424 -14.07 16.34 0.87
CA PHE A 424 -13.15 16.35 1.99
C PHE A 424 -11.89 15.53 1.69
N THR A 425 -12.07 14.30 1.20
CA THR A 425 -10.95 13.35 0.99
C THR A 425 -10.03 13.80 -0.14
N TYR A 426 -10.62 14.20 -1.29
CA TYR A 426 -9.85 14.46 -2.51
C TYR A 426 -9.39 15.91 -2.65
N GLU A 427 -10.26 16.86 -2.30
CA GLU A 427 -9.99 18.27 -2.52
C GLU A 427 -9.41 18.95 -1.26
N TYR A 428 -10.02 18.73 -0.09
CA TYR A 428 -9.56 19.39 1.13
C TYR A 428 -8.35 18.70 1.76
N ALA A 429 -8.45 17.43 2.12
CA ALA A 429 -7.33 16.68 2.69
C ALA A 429 -6.28 16.32 1.62
N GLY A 430 -6.73 16.17 0.36
CA GLY A 430 -5.88 15.88 -0.79
C GLY A 430 -5.23 14.50 -0.71
N SER A 431 -5.97 13.49 -0.23
CA SER A 431 -5.42 12.18 0.10
C SER A 431 -4.88 11.38 -1.10
N ASP A 432 -5.16 11.81 -2.34
CA ASP A 432 -4.91 11.04 -3.55
C ASP A 432 -3.80 11.56 -4.45
N SER A 433 -2.90 12.38 -3.93
CA SER A 433 -1.75 12.82 -4.73
C SER A 433 -0.87 11.66 -5.25
N LEU A 434 -1.03 10.46 -4.70
CA LEU A 434 -0.37 9.25 -5.17
C LEU A 434 -1.21 8.42 -6.15
N ASP A 435 -2.49 8.73 -6.36
CA ASP A 435 -3.37 7.97 -7.26
C ASP A 435 -2.94 8.02 -8.72
N ILE A 436 -2.21 9.06 -9.12
CA ILE A 436 -1.59 9.14 -10.46
C ILE A 436 -0.66 7.96 -10.78
N TYR A 437 -0.16 7.28 -9.75
CA TYR A 437 0.69 6.10 -9.89
C TYR A 437 -0.09 4.79 -9.82
N ARG A 438 -1.37 4.84 -9.44
CA ARG A 438 -2.23 3.65 -9.45
C ARG A 438 -2.58 3.29 -10.88
N LYS A 439 -2.45 2.02 -11.19
CA LYS A 439 -2.80 1.45 -12.49
C LYS A 439 -4.00 0.54 -12.37
N ASP A 440 -4.70 0.38 -13.49
CA ASP A 440 -5.86 -0.51 -13.55
C ASP A 440 -5.47 -1.95 -13.20
N ARG A 441 -6.26 -2.56 -12.34
CA ARG A 441 -6.14 -3.97 -11.98
C ARG A 441 -7.28 -4.74 -12.63
N ILE A 442 -6.96 -5.87 -13.21
CA ILE A 442 -7.92 -6.72 -13.90
C ILE A 442 -8.14 -7.97 -13.03
N PRO A 443 -9.26 -8.05 -12.28
CA PRO A 443 -9.57 -9.26 -11.53
C PRO A 443 -9.83 -10.44 -12.46
N VAL A 444 -9.27 -11.59 -12.14
CA VAL A 444 -9.43 -12.82 -12.92
C VAL A 444 -10.01 -13.91 -12.03
N ASP A 445 -11.11 -14.51 -12.46
CA ASP A 445 -11.55 -15.77 -11.89
C ASP A 445 -10.62 -16.89 -12.39
N LEU A 446 -9.63 -17.23 -11.58
CA LEU A 446 -8.65 -18.25 -11.92
C LEU A 446 -9.30 -19.62 -12.10
N SER A 447 -10.33 -19.95 -11.31
CA SER A 447 -11.04 -21.23 -11.41
C SER A 447 -11.77 -21.37 -12.73
N GLU A 448 -12.47 -20.31 -13.15
CA GLU A 448 -13.14 -20.25 -14.44
C GLU A 448 -12.14 -20.26 -15.60
N THR A 449 -11.07 -19.47 -15.48
CA THR A 449 -10.00 -19.43 -16.47
C THR A 449 -9.37 -20.80 -16.69
N VAL A 450 -9.03 -21.52 -15.61
CA VAL A 450 -8.46 -22.87 -15.66
C VAL A 450 -9.48 -23.86 -16.24
N ARG A 451 -10.75 -23.77 -15.85
CA ARG A 451 -11.82 -24.63 -16.40
C ARG A 451 -11.95 -24.41 -17.89
N THR A 452 -12.10 -23.15 -18.33
CA THR A 452 -12.22 -22.78 -19.76
C THR A 452 -11.00 -23.27 -20.54
N TYR A 453 -9.80 -23.11 -20.00
CA TYR A 453 -8.58 -23.58 -20.63
C TYR A 453 -8.53 -25.11 -20.76
N ARG A 454 -8.95 -25.87 -19.72
CA ARG A 454 -9.01 -27.35 -19.75
C ARG A 454 -10.06 -27.87 -20.73
N GLU A 455 -11.16 -27.14 -20.91
CA GLU A 455 -12.25 -27.47 -21.82
C GLU A 455 -11.96 -27.00 -23.26
N LYS A 456 -10.99 -26.10 -23.43
CA LYS A 456 -10.62 -25.56 -24.73
C LYS A 456 -10.01 -26.65 -25.61
N LYS A 457 -10.64 -26.95 -26.72
CA LYS A 457 -10.17 -27.93 -27.73
C LYS A 457 -9.63 -27.29 -28.99
N GLN A 458 -9.98 -26.02 -29.23
CA GLN A 458 -9.60 -25.29 -30.44
C GLN A 458 -8.57 -24.22 -30.12
N PHE A 459 -7.52 -24.17 -30.90
CA PHE A 459 -6.39 -23.27 -30.75
C PHE A 459 -6.04 -22.62 -32.08
N ARG A 460 -5.40 -21.44 -32.05
CA ARG A 460 -4.95 -20.78 -33.28
C ARG A 460 -3.52 -21.19 -33.59
N SER A 461 -3.30 -21.54 -34.86
CA SER A 461 -1.98 -21.83 -35.41
C SER A 461 -1.69 -20.84 -36.54
N LYS A 462 -0.52 -20.22 -36.56
CA LYS A 462 -0.20 -19.14 -37.48
C LYS A 462 1.17 -19.32 -38.12
N LEU A 463 1.20 -19.29 -39.44
CA LEU A 463 2.42 -19.36 -40.23
C LEU A 463 2.71 -17.99 -40.86
N TYR A 464 3.91 -17.51 -40.65
CA TYR A 464 4.46 -16.34 -41.34
C TYR A 464 5.42 -16.80 -42.44
N TYR A 465 5.42 -16.10 -43.57
CA TYR A 465 6.35 -16.36 -44.67
C TYR A 465 7.05 -15.08 -45.12
N ASP A 466 8.34 -15.20 -45.47
CA ASP A 466 9.16 -14.10 -45.95
C ASP A 466 9.39 -14.26 -47.45
N THR A 467 8.97 -13.27 -48.25
CA THR A 467 9.22 -13.19 -49.70
C THR A 467 10.38 -12.26 -50.05
N GLY A 468 11.15 -11.80 -49.04
CA GLY A 468 12.32 -10.95 -49.21
C GLY A 468 12.23 -9.59 -48.53
N ALA A 469 11.09 -9.26 -47.91
CA ALA A 469 10.88 -8.04 -47.13
C ALA A 469 10.85 -8.30 -45.60
N GLY A 470 11.12 -9.54 -45.17
CA GLY A 470 11.00 -9.99 -43.80
C GLY A 470 9.62 -10.56 -43.46
N LEU A 471 9.49 -11.04 -42.22
CA LEU A 471 8.23 -11.58 -41.70
C LEU A 471 7.32 -10.43 -41.23
N SER A 472 6.07 -10.43 -41.67
CA SER A 472 5.06 -9.41 -41.31
C SER A 472 3.69 -10.03 -41.06
N GLU A 473 2.78 -9.29 -40.45
CA GLU A 473 1.38 -9.71 -40.27
C GLU A 473 0.65 -9.86 -41.62
N GLU A 474 1.00 -9.06 -42.60
CA GLU A 474 0.43 -9.11 -43.94
C GLU A 474 0.84 -10.39 -44.69
N ASN A 475 2.02 -10.93 -44.39
CA ASN A 475 2.54 -12.17 -44.92
C ASN A 475 2.37 -13.32 -43.92
N SER A 476 1.13 -13.55 -43.50
CA SER A 476 0.82 -14.64 -42.58
C SER A 476 -0.52 -15.33 -42.93
N ILE A 477 -0.60 -16.59 -42.53
CA ILE A 477 -1.83 -17.39 -42.62
C ILE A 477 -2.15 -17.90 -41.23
N GLU A 478 -3.35 -17.62 -40.75
CA GLU A 478 -3.86 -18.12 -39.48
C GLU A 478 -4.98 -19.13 -39.69
N THR A 479 -4.97 -20.20 -38.95
CA THR A 479 -6.02 -21.23 -38.97
C THR A 479 -6.30 -21.73 -37.56
N THR A 480 -7.48 -22.32 -37.37
CA THR A 480 -7.85 -22.96 -36.10
C THR A 480 -7.55 -24.45 -36.19
N VAL A 481 -6.90 -24.97 -35.16
CA VAL A 481 -6.61 -26.41 -35.05
C VAL A 481 -7.33 -26.98 -33.82
N GLU A 482 -7.80 -28.21 -33.94
CA GLU A 482 -8.42 -28.94 -32.82
C GLU A 482 -7.47 -30.01 -32.30
N LEU A 483 -7.25 -29.98 -30.95
CA LEU A 483 -6.45 -30.98 -30.28
C LEU A 483 -7.27 -32.25 -30.05
N ASN A 484 -6.83 -33.35 -30.61
CA ASN A 484 -7.36 -34.68 -30.35
C ASN A 484 -6.31 -35.54 -29.66
N ARG A 485 -6.52 -35.84 -28.38
CA ARG A 485 -5.56 -36.58 -27.51
C ARG A 485 -4.15 -36.00 -27.52
N GLY A 486 -4.05 -34.66 -27.50
CA GLY A 486 -2.76 -33.96 -27.48
C GLY A 486 -2.07 -33.88 -28.85
N ARG A 487 -2.74 -34.25 -29.94
CA ARG A 487 -2.20 -34.18 -31.31
C ARG A 487 -3.09 -33.30 -32.17
N PHE A 488 -2.48 -32.60 -33.10
CA PHE A 488 -3.18 -31.89 -34.18
C PHE A 488 -2.39 -32.00 -35.48
N GLN A 489 -3.08 -31.80 -36.57
CA GLN A 489 -2.51 -31.66 -37.90
C GLN A 489 -3.01 -30.35 -38.49
N VAL A 490 -2.13 -29.62 -39.12
CA VAL A 490 -2.47 -28.38 -39.83
C VAL A 490 -1.78 -28.34 -41.15
N THR A 491 -2.47 -27.82 -42.17
CA THR A 491 -1.93 -27.57 -43.50
C THR A 491 -2.09 -26.09 -43.81
N PHE A 492 -1.03 -25.44 -44.20
CA PHE A 492 -1.03 -24.06 -44.70
C PHE A 492 -0.84 -24.08 -46.21
N ASP A 493 -1.80 -23.53 -46.95
CA ASP A 493 -1.71 -23.45 -48.41
C ASP A 493 -0.86 -22.24 -48.82
N LEU A 494 0.31 -22.52 -49.35
CA LEU A 494 1.27 -21.53 -49.87
C LEU A 494 1.42 -21.57 -51.39
N HIS A 495 0.54 -22.29 -52.14
CA HIS A 495 0.66 -22.49 -53.59
C HIS A 495 0.68 -21.18 -54.39
N ASN A 496 0.08 -20.11 -53.89
CA ASN A 496 0.03 -18.80 -54.53
C ASN A 496 1.13 -17.83 -54.04
N VAL A 497 2.07 -18.29 -53.24
CA VAL A 497 3.16 -17.46 -52.68
C VAL A 497 4.47 -17.80 -53.40
N GLU A 498 4.95 -16.87 -54.22
CA GLU A 498 6.23 -17.04 -54.92
C GLU A 498 7.40 -16.52 -54.10
N ASN A 499 8.59 -17.10 -54.35
CA ASN A 499 9.87 -16.65 -53.76
C ASN A 499 9.96 -16.69 -52.25
N ILE A 500 9.39 -17.68 -51.58
CA ILE A 500 9.51 -17.87 -50.13
C ILE A 500 10.99 -18.11 -49.76
N ARG A 501 11.54 -17.24 -48.89
CA ARG A 501 12.92 -17.29 -48.38
C ARG A 501 13.03 -17.86 -46.98
N GLY A 502 11.91 -17.81 -46.22
CA GLY A 502 11.85 -18.31 -44.86
C GLY A 502 10.42 -18.39 -44.36
N ILE A 503 10.22 -19.23 -43.36
CA ILE A 503 8.95 -19.35 -42.64
C ILE A 503 9.18 -19.30 -41.14
N ARG A 504 8.20 -18.77 -40.42
CA ARG A 504 8.10 -18.87 -38.95
C ARG A 504 6.73 -19.41 -38.62
N TRP A 505 6.68 -20.52 -37.94
CA TRP A 505 5.44 -21.13 -37.52
C TRP A 505 5.22 -20.95 -36.03
N ASN A 506 4.18 -20.21 -35.67
CA ASN A 506 3.64 -20.14 -34.32
C ASN A 506 2.66 -21.31 -34.17
N LEU A 507 3.13 -22.40 -33.61
CA LEU A 507 2.43 -23.69 -33.54
C LEU A 507 1.05 -23.58 -32.92
N LEU A 508 0.96 -22.97 -31.72
CA LEU A 508 -0.26 -22.62 -31.04
C LEU A 508 -0.10 -21.19 -30.48
N SER A 509 -0.77 -20.21 -31.06
CA SER A 509 -0.55 -18.80 -30.79
C SER A 509 -1.15 -18.32 -29.46
N ASP A 510 -2.09 -19.06 -28.90
CA ASP A 510 -2.91 -18.65 -27.77
C ASP A 510 -2.82 -19.62 -26.57
N THR A 511 -1.71 -20.33 -26.46
CA THR A 511 -1.40 -21.21 -25.32
C THR A 511 0.11 -21.41 -25.13
N PHE A 512 0.50 -21.77 -23.93
CA PHE A 512 1.86 -22.22 -23.60
C PHE A 512 1.87 -23.75 -23.55
N CYS A 513 2.68 -24.36 -24.39
CA CYS A 513 2.80 -25.83 -24.44
C CYS A 513 4.17 -26.25 -24.94
N GLU A 514 4.59 -27.43 -24.58
CA GLU A 514 5.69 -28.15 -25.22
C GLU A 514 5.13 -28.91 -26.44
N VAL A 515 5.72 -28.69 -27.59
CA VAL A 515 5.27 -29.31 -28.85
C VAL A 515 6.42 -30.10 -29.46
N LYS A 516 6.13 -31.35 -29.83
CA LYS A 516 6.99 -32.17 -30.65
C LYS A 516 6.44 -32.23 -32.06
N VAL A 517 7.24 -31.77 -33.03
CA VAL A 517 6.88 -31.90 -34.47
C VAL A 517 7.36 -33.26 -34.97
N GLU A 518 6.46 -34.07 -35.51
CA GLU A 518 6.79 -35.41 -36.01
C GLU A 518 7.02 -35.42 -37.51
N VAL A 519 6.31 -34.58 -38.27
CA VAL A 519 6.40 -34.48 -39.73
C VAL A 519 6.25 -33.03 -40.15
N LEU A 520 7.11 -32.60 -41.10
CA LEU A 520 7.00 -31.36 -41.87
C LEU A 520 7.11 -31.76 -43.35
N ASP A 521 6.03 -31.69 -44.07
CA ASP A 521 6.00 -31.92 -45.54
C ASP A 521 5.93 -30.60 -46.30
#